data_2a8c7806eac46a4cf866d6e657cc60d9
#
_entry.id   2a8c7806eac46a4cf866d6e657cc60d9
#
_cell.length_a   1.000
_cell.length_b   1.000
_cell.length_c   1.000
_cell.angle_alpha   90.00
_cell.angle_beta   90.00
_cell.angle_gamma   90.00
#
_symmetry.space_group_name_H-M   'P 1'
#
loop_
_entity.id
_entity.type
_entity.pdbx_description
1 polymer ?
#
loop_
_entity_poly.entity_id
_entity_poly.type
_entity_poly.pdbx_seq_one_letter_code
_entity_poly.pdbx_strand_id
1 'polypeptide(L)'
;MLEWKDNVILLSSKPFGESGIIASVLSEKNGRYKGFVFGGNSKKKRATFQKGNLCTAHWKSRTSEQLGSLKIELIKSTAPNIMDQPIQLSALSSVCDVFDFILPEREPNRKLFNATIKLFELLKLSDSINYSWVKGYINWELGVLSELGFSLKLNKCAVNNDCKNLAFVSPKTGRAVSYDIGLPYKNKLFILPKFLGGNYYQDNIHEDILNGLIITKFFINMNFFKNSHLPSSRIRLQKQLEDKLSKV
;
A
#
# COMPACT_ATOMS: atom_id res chain seq x y z
N MET A 1 20.93 19.46 18.34
CA MET A 1 20.57 19.35 16.92
C MET A 1 20.25 17.89 16.64
N LEU A 2 19.07 17.58 16.12
CA LEU A 2 18.66 16.23 15.77
C LEU A 2 18.93 16.01 14.28
N GLU A 3 19.58 14.90 13.95
CA GLU A 3 19.85 14.56 12.55
C GLU A 3 19.95 13.04 12.35
N TRP A 4 19.62 12.62 11.14
CA TRP A 4 19.85 11.25 10.69
C TRP A 4 20.11 11.21 9.18
N LYS A 5 20.80 10.16 8.73
CA LYS A 5 20.99 9.82 7.33
C LYS A 5 20.55 8.37 7.10
N ASP A 6 19.68 8.14 6.10
CA ASP A 6 19.12 6.81 5.84
C ASP A 6 18.62 6.66 4.40
N ASN A 7 18.31 5.42 4.01
CA ASN A 7 17.57 5.13 2.81
C ASN A 7 16.09 5.44 3.02
N VAL A 8 15.47 6.05 2.03
CA VAL A 8 14.06 6.47 2.10
C VAL A 8 13.31 6.16 0.81
N ILE A 9 12.02 5.88 0.95
CA ILE A 9 11.07 5.91 -0.17
C ILE A 9 10.38 7.26 -0.16
N LEU A 10 10.38 7.97 -1.30
CA LEU A 10 9.65 9.22 -1.45
C LEU A 10 8.14 8.96 -1.55
N LEU A 11 7.38 9.43 -0.60
CA LEU A 11 5.91 9.27 -0.56
C LEU A 11 5.20 10.42 -1.28
N SER A 12 5.58 11.65 -0.97
CA SER A 12 5.00 12.83 -1.63
C SER A 12 5.99 13.99 -1.67
N SER A 13 5.73 14.93 -2.59
CA SER A 13 6.42 16.21 -2.67
C SER A 13 5.41 17.29 -3.05
N LYS A 14 5.34 18.37 -2.29
CA LYS A 14 4.43 19.49 -2.52
C LYS A 14 5.22 20.78 -2.61
N PRO A 15 5.01 21.62 -3.65
CA PRO A 15 5.63 22.94 -3.72
C PRO A 15 5.36 23.75 -2.43
N PHE A 16 6.36 24.48 -1.97
CA PHE A 16 6.27 25.36 -0.82
C PHE A 16 7.18 26.58 -1.01
N GLY A 17 6.58 27.77 -1.03
CA GLY A 17 7.26 28.98 -1.44
C GLY A 17 7.69 28.97 -2.92
N GLU A 18 8.61 29.84 -3.28
CA GLU A 18 9.03 30.03 -4.69
C GLU A 18 9.85 28.86 -5.25
N SER A 19 10.79 28.33 -4.49
CA SER A 19 11.76 27.34 -4.97
C SER A 19 11.81 26.05 -4.16
N GLY A 20 11.15 26.00 -2.99
CA GLY A 20 11.19 24.87 -2.08
C GLY A 20 10.07 23.85 -2.33
N ILE A 21 10.21 22.72 -1.67
CA ILE A 21 9.14 21.71 -1.51
C ILE A 21 9.10 21.21 -0.08
N ILE A 22 7.93 20.76 0.35
CA ILE A 22 7.81 19.86 1.51
C ILE A 22 7.76 18.44 0.97
N ALA A 23 8.73 17.62 1.34
CA ALA A 23 8.78 16.20 1.00
C ALA A 23 8.36 15.36 2.18
N SER A 24 7.58 14.30 1.91
CA SER A 24 7.28 13.22 2.85
C SER A 24 8.01 11.96 2.40
N VAL A 25 8.70 11.32 3.33
CA VAL A 25 9.53 10.15 3.06
C VAL A 25 9.26 9.07 4.10
N LEU A 26 9.36 7.81 3.69
CA LEU A 26 9.44 6.66 4.59
C LEU A 26 10.90 6.24 4.70
N SER A 27 11.50 6.45 5.86
CA SER A 27 12.86 6.02 6.19
C SER A 27 12.86 4.55 6.63
N GLU A 28 13.90 3.80 6.26
CA GLU A 28 14.07 2.40 6.65
C GLU A 28 14.13 2.22 8.18
N LYS A 29 14.82 3.14 8.87
CA LYS A 29 15.12 3.02 10.32
C LYS A 29 14.42 4.04 11.20
N ASN A 30 13.88 5.13 10.59
CA ASN A 30 13.34 6.25 11.37
C ASN A 30 11.82 6.44 11.21
N GLY A 31 11.17 5.68 10.29
CA GLY A 31 9.74 5.82 10.04
C GLY A 31 9.40 6.94 9.05
N ARG A 32 8.15 7.40 9.06
CA ARG A 32 7.70 8.47 8.17
C ARG A 32 8.14 9.83 8.70
N TYR A 33 8.78 10.61 7.83
CA TYR A 33 9.23 11.98 8.12
C TYR A 33 8.79 12.95 7.04
N LYS A 34 8.55 14.19 7.45
CA LYS A 34 8.43 15.32 6.54
C LYS A 34 9.60 16.27 6.76
N GLY A 35 9.95 17.01 5.71
CA GLY A 35 10.96 18.04 5.80
C GLY A 35 10.95 18.98 4.61
N PHE A 36 11.48 20.18 4.82
CA PHE A 36 11.65 21.18 3.79
C PHE A 36 12.89 20.88 2.96
N VAL A 37 12.77 20.92 1.63
CA VAL A 37 13.88 20.75 0.69
C VAL A 37 14.13 22.05 -0.06
N PHE A 38 15.26 22.66 0.19
CA PHE A 38 15.69 23.89 -0.50
C PHE A 38 15.92 23.63 -2.00
N GLY A 39 15.37 24.50 -2.86
CA GLY A 39 15.52 24.39 -4.28
C GLY A 39 14.94 23.09 -4.89
N GLY A 40 14.04 22.42 -4.19
CA GLY A 40 13.44 21.15 -4.61
C GLY A 40 12.48 21.29 -5.80
N ASN A 41 11.91 22.49 -6.02
CA ASN A 41 10.96 22.76 -7.11
C ASN A 41 11.64 23.03 -8.48
N SER A 42 12.96 22.93 -8.56
CA SER A 42 13.68 23.18 -9.83
C SER A 42 13.43 22.10 -10.86
N LYS A 43 13.39 22.45 -12.16
CA LYS A 43 13.21 21.51 -13.27
C LYS A 43 14.21 20.34 -13.23
N LYS A 44 15.47 20.62 -12.87
CA LYS A 44 16.55 19.61 -12.77
C LYS A 44 16.27 18.54 -11.71
N LYS A 45 15.50 18.85 -10.66
CA LYS A 45 15.23 17.95 -9.55
C LYS A 45 13.89 17.20 -9.65
N ARG A 46 13.05 17.50 -10.64
CA ARG A 46 11.74 16.84 -10.80
C ARG A 46 11.80 15.32 -10.84
N ALA A 47 12.81 14.77 -11.50
CA ALA A 47 13.01 13.32 -11.57
C ALA A 47 13.29 12.72 -10.19
N THR A 48 14.01 13.43 -9.31
CA THR A 48 14.30 12.97 -7.94
C THR A 48 13.04 12.92 -7.08
N PHE A 49 12.14 13.90 -7.23
CA PHE A 49 10.96 14.06 -6.38
C PHE A 49 9.70 13.38 -6.93
N GLN A 50 9.85 12.24 -7.61
CA GLN A 50 8.74 11.39 -8.03
C GLN A 50 8.41 10.35 -6.96
N LYS A 51 7.10 10.12 -6.72
CA LYS A 51 6.61 9.09 -5.79
C LYS A 51 7.23 7.74 -6.08
N GLY A 52 7.56 7.01 -5.02
CA GLY A 52 8.12 5.67 -5.09
C GLY A 52 9.62 5.62 -5.42
N ASN A 53 10.29 6.76 -5.60
CA ASN A 53 11.73 6.76 -5.76
C ASN A 53 12.43 6.32 -4.47
N LEU A 54 13.45 5.47 -4.63
CA LEU A 54 14.39 5.13 -3.56
C LEU A 54 15.51 6.19 -3.57
N CYS A 55 15.72 6.82 -2.43
CA CYS A 55 16.68 7.89 -2.24
C CYS A 55 17.51 7.68 -0.98
N THR A 56 18.64 8.37 -0.85
CA THR A 56 19.21 8.70 0.45
C THR A 56 18.65 10.03 0.91
N ALA A 57 18.35 10.13 2.20
CA ALA A 57 17.93 11.39 2.80
C ALA A 57 18.78 11.71 4.02
N HIS A 58 19.10 13.00 4.20
CA HIS A 58 19.69 13.55 5.39
C HIS A 58 18.71 14.56 5.96
N TRP A 59 18.13 14.25 7.10
CA TRP A 59 17.20 15.10 7.82
C TRP A 59 17.88 15.77 9.00
N LYS A 60 17.58 17.06 9.22
CA LYS A 60 18.09 17.85 10.32
C LYS A 60 17.01 18.75 10.90
N SER A 61 16.98 18.89 12.23
CA SER A 61 16.14 19.84 12.94
C SER A 61 16.79 20.32 14.24
N ARG A 62 16.34 21.46 14.75
CA ARG A 62 16.76 21.94 16.06
C ARG A 62 16.06 21.19 17.18
N THR A 63 14.77 20.92 17.02
CA THR A 63 13.92 20.20 17.99
C THR A 63 13.15 19.07 17.30
N SER A 64 12.62 18.15 18.09
CA SER A 64 11.80 17.04 17.59
C SER A 64 10.49 17.50 16.96
N GLU A 65 9.92 18.61 17.38
CA GLU A 65 8.59 19.07 16.92
C GLU A 65 8.63 19.84 15.60
N GLN A 66 9.79 20.33 15.21
CA GLN A 66 9.92 21.08 13.96
C GLN A 66 9.93 20.18 12.72
N LEU A 67 9.42 20.72 11.60
CA LEU A 67 9.43 20.06 10.30
C LEU A 67 10.83 19.59 9.88
N GLY A 68 11.85 20.39 10.20
CA GLY A 68 13.23 20.13 9.79
C GLY A 68 13.49 20.35 8.30
N SER A 69 14.74 20.16 7.91
CA SER A 69 15.19 20.20 6.52
C SER A 69 15.61 18.83 6.05
N LEU A 70 15.36 18.54 4.76
CA LEU A 70 15.75 17.32 4.07
C LEU A 70 16.69 17.64 2.91
N LYS A 71 17.82 16.95 2.86
CA LYS A 71 18.64 16.83 1.66
C LYS A 71 18.41 15.44 1.09
N ILE A 72 17.94 15.34 -0.15
CA ILE A 72 17.53 14.08 -0.79
C ILE A 72 18.36 13.88 -2.05
N GLU A 73 18.94 12.69 -2.19
CA GLU A 73 19.71 12.25 -3.35
C GLU A 73 19.11 10.96 -3.91
N LEU A 74 18.88 10.92 -5.22
CA LEU A 74 18.25 9.77 -5.90
C LEU A 74 19.21 8.58 -5.93
N ILE A 75 18.74 7.40 -5.52
CA ILE A 75 19.43 6.11 -5.70
C ILE A 75 18.85 5.40 -6.93
N LYS A 76 17.53 5.22 -6.96
CA LYS A 76 16.84 4.45 -8.00
C LYS A 76 15.46 5.02 -8.27
N SER A 77 15.16 5.26 -9.55
CA SER A 77 13.81 5.62 -9.99
C SER A 77 12.96 4.37 -10.20
N THR A 78 11.71 4.41 -9.75
CA THR A 78 10.76 3.31 -9.92
C THR A 78 9.82 3.55 -11.10
N ALA A 79 9.24 4.74 -11.21
CA ALA A 79 8.25 5.09 -12.22
C ALA A 79 8.71 4.89 -13.69
N PRO A 80 9.95 5.22 -14.10
CA PRO A 80 10.38 5.02 -15.49
C PRO A 80 10.29 3.58 -15.99
N ASN A 81 10.45 2.58 -15.08
CA ASN A 81 10.39 1.16 -15.46
C ASN A 81 8.96 0.64 -15.67
N ILE A 82 7.94 1.42 -15.33
CA ILE A 82 6.51 1.08 -15.44
C ILE A 82 5.74 2.20 -16.14
N MET A 83 6.43 3.09 -16.87
CA MET A 83 5.82 4.28 -17.47
C MET A 83 4.70 3.93 -18.45
N ASP A 84 4.86 2.85 -19.21
CA ASP A 84 3.89 2.37 -20.18
C ASP A 84 2.81 1.48 -19.57
N GLN A 85 2.76 1.38 -18.23
CA GLN A 85 1.85 0.51 -17.49
C GLN A 85 0.98 1.33 -16.53
N PRO A 86 -0.12 1.94 -17.01
CA PRO A 86 -0.90 2.90 -16.22
C PRO A 86 -1.52 2.32 -14.95
N ILE A 87 -1.83 1.02 -14.93
CA ILE A 87 -2.38 0.35 -13.75
C ILE A 87 -1.30 0.20 -12.68
N GLN A 88 -0.08 -0.20 -13.05
CA GLN A 88 1.06 -0.29 -12.13
C GLN A 88 1.48 1.09 -11.60
N LEU A 89 1.42 2.14 -12.43
CA LEU A 89 1.62 3.53 -11.96
C LEU A 89 0.57 3.95 -10.93
N SER A 90 -0.68 3.51 -11.11
CA SER A 90 -1.74 3.75 -10.13
C SER A 90 -1.48 2.98 -8.84
N ALA A 91 -0.97 1.75 -8.91
CA ALA A 91 -0.57 0.96 -7.74
C ALA A 91 0.58 1.61 -6.98
N LEU A 92 1.64 2.05 -7.68
CA LEU A 92 2.76 2.79 -7.09
C LEU A 92 2.27 4.05 -6.35
N SER A 93 1.41 4.83 -7.01
CA SER A 93 0.85 6.05 -6.43
C SER A 93 -0.02 5.73 -5.22
N SER A 94 -0.81 4.64 -5.28
CA SER A 94 -1.66 4.20 -4.18
C SER A 94 -0.84 3.81 -2.94
N VAL A 95 0.23 3.06 -3.12
CA VAL A 95 1.15 2.70 -2.01
C VAL A 95 1.67 3.95 -1.31
N CYS A 96 2.17 4.92 -2.08
CA CYS A 96 2.73 6.15 -1.52
C CYS A 96 1.67 7.00 -0.81
N ASP A 97 0.48 7.16 -1.41
CA ASP A 97 -0.59 7.98 -0.85
C ASP A 97 -1.20 7.34 0.41
N VAL A 98 -1.39 6.02 0.41
CA VAL A 98 -1.86 5.28 1.59
C VAL A 98 -0.86 5.46 2.74
N PHE A 99 0.43 5.25 2.50
CA PHE A 99 1.45 5.42 3.55
C PHE A 99 1.57 6.86 4.04
N ASP A 100 1.52 7.85 3.16
CA ASP A 100 1.60 9.26 3.56
C ASP A 100 0.45 9.66 4.49
N PHE A 101 -0.70 8.98 4.38
CA PHE A 101 -1.87 9.21 5.21
C PHE A 101 -1.88 8.41 6.51
N ILE A 102 -1.63 7.07 6.44
CA ILE A 102 -1.91 6.17 7.57
C ILE A 102 -0.72 5.94 8.51
N LEU A 103 0.52 6.08 8.00
CA LEU A 103 1.67 5.81 8.86
C LEU A 103 1.87 6.94 9.87
N PRO A 104 2.02 6.62 11.16
CA PRO A 104 2.41 7.59 12.15
C PRO A 104 3.78 8.18 11.83
N GLU A 105 4.00 9.44 12.24
CA GLU A 105 5.30 10.07 12.05
C GLU A 105 6.31 9.54 13.06
N ARG A 106 7.55 9.30 12.55
CA ARG A 106 8.71 8.93 13.38
C ARG A 106 8.60 7.58 14.09
N GLU A 107 7.73 6.71 13.60
CA GLU A 107 7.63 5.33 14.05
C GLU A 107 8.27 4.39 13.02
N PRO A 108 9.43 3.77 13.33
CA PRO A 108 10.10 2.87 12.43
C PRO A 108 9.27 1.61 12.15
N ASN A 109 9.14 1.24 10.87
CA ASN A 109 8.61 -0.05 10.49
C ASN A 109 9.40 -0.62 9.29
N ARG A 110 10.52 -1.28 9.61
CA ARG A 110 11.41 -1.86 8.62
C ARG A 110 10.75 -2.97 7.80
N LYS A 111 9.79 -3.69 8.38
CA LYS A 111 9.06 -4.74 7.66
C LYS A 111 8.23 -4.13 6.52
N LEU A 112 7.49 -3.05 6.80
CA LEU A 112 6.72 -2.34 5.78
C LEU A 112 7.61 -1.69 4.73
N PHE A 113 8.75 -1.09 5.14
CA PHE A 113 9.72 -0.56 4.19
C PHE A 113 10.19 -1.64 3.20
N ASN A 114 10.66 -2.78 3.70
CA ASN A 114 11.16 -3.88 2.88
C ASN A 114 10.07 -4.52 2.02
N ALA A 115 8.85 -4.69 2.55
CA ALA A 115 7.70 -5.19 1.79
C ALA A 115 7.36 -4.26 0.62
N THR A 116 7.46 -2.94 0.83
CA THR A 116 7.20 -1.95 -0.21
C THR A 116 8.25 -1.97 -1.32
N ILE A 117 9.54 -2.11 -0.96
CA ILE A 117 10.59 -2.27 -1.97
C ILE A 117 10.36 -3.54 -2.83
N LYS A 118 10.01 -4.66 -2.19
CA LYS A 118 9.67 -5.91 -2.90
C LYS A 118 8.47 -5.73 -3.82
N LEU A 119 7.43 -5.05 -3.37
CA LEU A 119 6.26 -4.75 -4.21
C LEU A 119 6.65 -3.90 -5.42
N PHE A 120 7.49 -2.87 -5.24
CA PHE A 120 7.96 -2.05 -6.37
C PHE A 120 8.77 -2.84 -7.40
N GLU A 121 9.51 -3.87 -6.98
CA GLU A 121 10.15 -4.79 -7.94
C GLU A 121 9.11 -5.66 -8.66
N LEU A 122 8.07 -6.15 -7.97
CA LEU A 122 6.97 -6.91 -8.59
C LEU A 122 6.19 -6.10 -9.62
N LEU A 123 5.98 -4.79 -9.38
CA LEU A 123 5.27 -3.91 -10.33
C LEU A 123 5.95 -3.82 -11.71
N LYS A 124 7.24 -4.15 -11.80
CA LYS A 124 7.99 -4.13 -13.07
C LYS A 124 7.76 -5.38 -13.91
N LEU A 125 7.17 -6.43 -13.33
CA LEU A 125 6.93 -7.67 -14.02
C LEU A 125 5.64 -7.57 -14.87
N SER A 126 5.78 -7.82 -16.16
CA SER A 126 4.65 -7.89 -17.10
C SER A 126 4.00 -9.27 -17.02
N ASP A 127 3.32 -9.58 -15.91
CA ASP A 127 2.60 -10.84 -15.73
C ASP A 127 1.10 -10.59 -15.87
N SER A 128 0.58 -10.81 -17.08
CA SER A 128 -0.83 -10.67 -17.40
C SER A 128 -1.64 -11.96 -17.14
N ILE A 129 -0.97 -13.10 -16.94
CA ILE A 129 -1.62 -14.41 -16.78
C ILE A 129 -1.95 -14.67 -15.32
N ASN A 130 -0.95 -14.55 -14.44
CA ASN A 130 -1.11 -14.89 -13.01
C ASN A 130 -1.43 -13.71 -12.12
N TYR A 131 -1.34 -12.50 -12.64
CA TYR A 131 -1.54 -11.25 -11.88
C TYR A 131 -0.70 -11.18 -10.60
N SER A 132 0.53 -11.67 -10.66
CA SER A 132 1.42 -11.82 -9.48
C SER A 132 1.62 -10.51 -8.73
N TRP A 133 1.79 -9.40 -9.46
CA TRP A 133 1.95 -8.10 -8.83
C TRP A 133 0.67 -7.61 -8.14
N VAL A 134 -0.54 -7.94 -8.66
CA VAL A 134 -1.82 -7.55 -8.03
C VAL A 134 -2.02 -8.34 -6.75
N LYS A 135 -1.75 -9.65 -6.77
CA LYS A 135 -1.74 -10.49 -5.56
C LYS A 135 -0.72 -9.97 -4.55
N GLY A 136 0.47 -9.57 -5.02
CA GLY A 136 1.50 -8.93 -4.20
C GLY A 136 1.02 -7.63 -3.56
N TYR A 137 0.30 -6.78 -4.32
CA TYR A 137 -0.29 -5.54 -3.82
C TYR A 137 -1.35 -5.81 -2.74
N ILE A 138 -2.26 -6.78 -2.95
CA ILE A 138 -3.28 -7.16 -1.97
C ILE A 138 -2.61 -7.69 -0.69
N ASN A 139 -1.61 -8.57 -0.82
CA ASN A 139 -0.85 -9.07 0.33
C ASN A 139 -0.09 -7.95 1.06
N TRP A 140 0.42 -6.95 0.33
CA TRP A 140 1.03 -5.77 0.92
C TRP A 140 0.00 -4.97 1.75
N GLU A 141 -1.22 -4.73 1.24
CA GLU A 141 -2.29 -4.07 2.00
C GLU A 141 -2.66 -4.86 3.26
N LEU A 142 -2.71 -6.20 3.20
CA LEU A 142 -2.92 -7.06 4.39
C LEU A 142 -1.75 -6.97 5.38
N GLY A 143 -0.53 -6.89 4.88
CA GLY A 143 0.68 -6.65 5.67
C GLY A 143 0.62 -5.31 6.41
N VAL A 144 0.18 -4.25 5.74
CA VAL A 144 -0.04 -2.93 6.35
C VAL A 144 -1.07 -3.00 7.48
N LEU A 145 -2.22 -3.64 7.23
CA LEU A 145 -3.23 -3.86 8.27
C LEU A 145 -2.64 -4.61 9.47
N SER A 146 -1.87 -5.65 9.21
CA SER A 146 -1.26 -6.48 10.26
C SER A 146 -0.25 -5.71 11.10
N GLU A 147 0.69 -5.00 10.47
CA GLU A 147 1.73 -4.24 11.19
C GLU A 147 1.16 -3.05 11.98
N LEU A 148 0.00 -2.53 11.57
CA LEU A 148 -0.69 -1.46 12.29
C LEU A 148 -1.76 -1.96 13.29
N GLY A 149 -1.78 -3.28 13.60
CA GLY A 149 -2.62 -3.86 14.64
C GLY A 149 -4.02 -4.33 14.20
N PHE A 150 -4.31 -4.33 12.89
CA PHE A 150 -5.61 -4.72 12.33
C PHE A 150 -5.54 -6.02 11.50
N SER A 151 -4.75 -6.98 11.96
CA SER A 151 -4.52 -8.25 11.26
C SER A 151 -5.81 -9.03 11.00
N LEU A 152 -6.02 -9.46 9.77
CA LEU A 152 -7.07 -10.39 9.41
C LEU A 152 -6.62 -11.83 9.73
N LYS A 153 -7.56 -12.66 10.19
CA LYS A 153 -7.31 -14.09 10.51
C LYS A 153 -8.01 -14.97 9.48
N LEU A 154 -7.31 -15.26 8.40
CA LEU A 154 -7.86 -15.91 7.20
C LEU A 154 -7.57 -17.42 7.11
N ASN A 155 -6.85 -17.99 8.08
CA ASN A 155 -6.37 -19.36 8.05
C ASN A 155 -7.26 -20.38 8.78
N LYS A 156 -8.29 -19.93 9.51
CA LYS A 156 -9.25 -20.79 10.19
C LYS A 156 -10.60 -20.09 10.42
N CYS A 157 -11.65 -20.90 10.46
CA CYS A 157 -13.01 -20.42 10.68
C CYS A 157 -13.18 -19.75 12.05
N ALA A 158 -13.94 -18.65 12.05
CA ALA A 158 -14.22 -17.88 13.27
C ALA A 158 -15.06 -18.61 14.30
N VAL A 159 -15.85 -19.61 13.89
CA VAL A 159 -16.86 -20.28 14.71
C VAL A 159 -16.35 -21.62 15.24
N ASN A 160 -15.93 -22.52 14.35
CA ASN A 160 -15.51 -23.88 14.74
C ASN A 160 -13.99 -24.10 14.72
N ASN A 161 -13.19 -23.06 14.43
CA ASN A 161 -11.75 -23.12 14.26
C ASN A 161 -11.24 -24.11 13.18
N ASP A 162 -12.13 -24.63 12.34
CA ASP A 162 -11.74 -25.48 11.21
C ASP A 162 -10.98 -24.67 10.15
N CYS A 163 -10.04 -25.29 9.47
CA CYS A 163 -9.32 -24.72 8.33
C CYS A 163 -9.78 -25.31 6.98
N LYS A 164 -10.77 -26.20 7.00
CA LYS A 164 -11.36 -26.77 5.78
C LYS A 164 -12.53 -25.92 5.29
N ASN A 165 -12.76 -25.96 3.97
CA ASN A 165 -13.89 -25.31 3.31
C ASN A 165 -14.06 -23.81 3.64
N LEU A 166 -12.95 -23.09 3.85
CA LEU A 166 -12.97 -21.66 4.07
C LEU A 166 -13.46 -20.95 2.80
N ALA A 167 -14.54 -20.19 2.90
CA ALA A 167 -15.23 -19.60 1.77
C ALA A 167 -15.47 -18.09 1.90
N PHE A 168 -15.53 -17.59 3.12
CA PHE A 168 -15.94 -16.22 3.37
C PHE A 168 -15.03 -15.49 4.37
N VAL A 169 -15.15 -14.17 4.40
CA VAL A 169 -14.54 -13.29 5.42
C VAL A 169 -15.63 -12.43 6.06
N SER A 170 -15.69 -12.42 7.38
CA SER A 170 -16.62 -11.57 8.11
C SER A 170 -16.15 -10.11 8.13
N PRO A 171 -16.93 -9.13 7.61
CA PRO A 171 -16.58 -7.71 7.69
C PRO A 171 -16.54 -7.19 9.14
N LYS A 172 -17.26 -7.84 10.05
CA LYS A 172 -17.32 -7.44 11.47
C LYS A 172 -16.05 -7.82 12.24
N THR A 173 -15.43 -8.98 11.90
CA THR A 173 -14.33 -9.53 12.71
C THR A 173 -13.02 -9.68 11.97
N GLY A 174 -12.99 -9.56 10.63
CA GLY A 174 -11.80 -9.82 9.81
C GLY A 174 -11.35 -11.29 9.83
N ARG A 175 -12.23 -12.22 10.21
CA ARG A 175 -11.93 -13.65 10.31
C ARG A 175 -12.58 -14.44 9.19
N ALA A 176 -11.91 -15.51 8.76
CA ALA A 176 -12.47 -16.44 7.81
C ALA A 176 -13.68 -17.20 8.39
N VAL A 177 -14.59 -17.62 7.52
CA VAL A 177 -15.77 -18.43 7.84
C VAL A 177 -15.87 -19.56 6.82
N SER A 178 -16.12 -20.78 7.29
CA SER A 178 -16.33 -21.94 6.42
C SER A 178 -17.66 -21.83 5.64
N TYR A 179 -17.74 -22.54 4.52
CA TYR A 179 -18.89 -22.45 3.61
C TYR A 179 -20.22 -22.74 4.30
N ASP A 180 -20.31 -23.89 5.00
CA ASP A 180 -21.57 -24.34 5.61
C ASP A 180 -22.10 -23.34 6.65
N ILE A 181 -21.20 -22.74 7.43
CA ILE A 181 -21.53 -21.75 8.45
C ILE A 181 -21.88 -20.39 7.83
N GLY A 182 -21.17 -20.01 6.78
CA GLY A 182 -21.31 -18.70 6.13
C GLY A 182 -22.47 -18.62 5.14
N LEU A 183 -22.90 -19.74 4.55
CA LEU A 183 -23.90 -19.79 3.50
C LEU A 183 -25.22 -19.05 3.81
N PRO A 184 -25.81 -19.20 5.00
CA PRO A 184 -27.00 -18.44 5.40
C PRO A 184 -26.80 -16.92 5.45
N TYR A 185 -25.53 -16.49 5.54
CA TYR A 185 -25.12 -15.08 5.67
C TYR A 185 -24.34 -14.56 4.47
N LYS A 186 -24.30 -15.29 3.34
CA LYS A 186 -23.44 -14.98 2.19
C LYS A 186 -23.54 -13.52 1.72
N ASN A 187 -24.73 -12.93 1.76
CA ASN A 187 -24.95 -11.54 1.34
C ASN A 187 -24.35 -10.49 2.31
N LYS A 188 -23.87 -10.91 3.49
CA LYS A 188 -23.25 -10.06 4.51
C LYS A 188 -21.77 -10.36 4.72
N LEU A 189 -21.21 -11.27 3.92
CA LEU A 189 -19.84 -11.74 4.02
C LEU A 189 -19.10 -11.45 2.71
N PHE A 190 -17.78 -11.26 2.79
CA PHE A 190 -16.95 -11.23 1.59
C PHE A 190 -16.56 -12.65 1.18
N ILE A 191 -16.41 -12.89 -0.12
CA ILE A 191 -15.84 -14.15 -0.63
C ILE A 191 -14.35 -14.15 -0.34
N LEU A 192 -13.83 -15.24 0.24
CA LEU A 192 -12.41 -15.41 0.52
C LEU A 192 -11.68 -15.96 -0.71
N PRO A 193 -10.75 -15.20 -1.32
CA PRO A 193 -9.98 -15.62 -2.48
C PRO A 193 -9.09 -16.84 -2.18
N LYS A 194 -8.85 -17.68 -3.17
CA LYS A 194 -7.96 -18.86 -3.03
C LYS A 194 -6.55 -18.48 -2.61
N PHE A 195 -5.95 -17.47 -3.23
CA PHE A 195 -4.59 -17.04 -2.88
C PHE A 195 -4.46 -16.43 -1.47
N LEU A 196 -5.59 -16.17 -0.79
CA LEU A 196 -5.65 -15.74 0.62
C LEU A 196 -6.09 -16.87 1.58
N GLY A 197 -6.21 -18.09 1.09
CA GLY A 197 -6.55 -19.28 1.89
C GLY A 197 -7.96 -19.81 1.70
N GLY A 198 -8.78 -19.24 0.81
CA GLY A 198 -10.05 -19.80 0.40
C GLY A 198 -9.85 -21.15 -0.28
N ASN A 199 -10.69 -22.14 0.04
CA ASN A 199 -10.52 -23.49 -0.50
C ASN A 199 -11.86 -24.16 -0.86
N TYR A 200 -12.90 -23.37 -1.04
CA TYR A 200 -14.23 -23.90 -1.38
C TYR A 200 -14.64 -23.65 -2.83
N TYR A 201 -14.47 -22.43 -3.34
CA TYR A 201 -14.92 -22.08 -4.70
C TYR A 201 -13.95 -22.56 -5.78
N GLN A 202 -14.47 -22.69 -7.02
CA GLN A 202 -13.65 -23.01 -8.19
C GLN A 202 -12.63 -21.90 -8.49
N ASP A 203 -11.59 -22.26 -9.25
CA ASP A 203 -10.56 -21.33 -9.64
C ASP A 203 -11.09 -20.30 -10.64
N ASN A 204 -11.23 -19.07 -10.20
CA ASN A 204 -11.44 -17.91 -11.06
C ASN A 204 -10.51 -16.78 -10.59
N ILE A 205 -9.39 -16.64 -11.28
CA ILE A 205 -8.35 -15.69 -10.92
C ILE A 205 -8.85 -14.23 -10.93
N HIS A 206 -9.76 -13.89 -11.83
CA HIS A 206 -10.31 -12.54 -11.94
C HIS A 206 -11.20 -12.21 -10.74
N GLU A 207 -12.11 -13.11 -10.39
CA GLU A 207 -12.96 -12.96 -9.21
C GLU A 207 -12.14 -12.94 -7.92
N ASP A 208 -11.14 -13.81 -7.81
CA ASP A 208 -10.23 -13.85 -6.66
C ASP A 208 -9.52 -12.50 -6.44
N ILE A 209 -9.03 -11.89 -7.51
CA ILE A 209 -8.37 -10.58 -7.45
C ILE A 209 -9.37 -9.50 -7.00
N LEU A 210 -10.55 -9.44 -7.63
CA LEU A 210 -11.57 -8.46 -7.29
C LEU A 210 -12.03 -8.59 -5.83
N ASN A 211 -12.28 -9.82 -5.38
CA ASN A 211 -12.65 -10.09 -3.98
C ASN A 211 -11.53 -9.70 -3.01
N GLY A 212 -10.27 -9.97 -3.34
CA GLY A 212 -9.13 -9.54 -2.54
C GLY A 212 -9.05 -8.01 -2.40
N LEU A 213 -9.23 -7.28 -3.51
CA LEU A 213 -9.26 -5.81 -3.51
C LEU A 213 -10.43 -5.23 -2.72
N ILE A 214 -11.61 -5.87 -2.77
CA ILE A 214 -12.80 -5.48 -1.99
C ILE A 214 -12.52 -5.64 -0.50
N ILE A 215 -11.96 -6.78 -0.09
CA ILE A 215 -11.63 -7.07 1.31
C ILE A 215 -10.64 -6.03 1.85
N THR A 216 -9.51 -5.84 1.17
CA THR A 216 -8.48 -4.93 1.68
C THR A 216 -8.95 -3.48 1.69
N LYS A 217 -9.67 -3.03 0.64
CA LYS A 217 -10.31 -1.71 0.60
C LYS A 217 -11.23 -1.49 1.81
N PHE A 218 -12.09 -2.47 2.10
CA PHE A 218 -13.03 -2.36 3.21
C PHE A 218 -12.31 -2.17 4.53
N PHE A 219 -11.34 -3.04 4.84
CA PHE A 219 -10.65 -2.98 6.14
C PHE A 219 -9.72 -1.78 6.26
N ILE A 220 -9.05 -1.36 5.20
CA ILE A 220 -8.25 -0.13 5.20
C ILE A 220 -9.15 1.09 5.42
N ASN A 221 -10.27 1.17 4.70
CA ASN A 221 -11.22 2.27 4.86
C ASN A 221 -11.82 2.32 6.27
N MET A 222 -12.25 1.17 6.78
CA MET A 222 -12.86 1.06 8.11
C MET A 222 -11.90 1.46 9.24
N ASN A 223 -10.62 1.12 9.13
CA ASN A 223 -9.67 1.35 10.21
C ASN A 223 -8.97 2.71 10.15
N PHE A 224 -8.71 3.23 8.95
CA PHE A 224 -7.88 4.43 8.80
C PHE A 224 -8.58 5.63 8.18
N PHE A 225 -9.69 5.44 7.44
CA PHE A 225 -10.33 6.50 6.67
C PHE A 225 -11.79 6.78 7.08
N LYS A 226 -12.21 6.42 8.31
CA LYS A 226 -13.59 6.60 8.79
C LYS A 226 -14.14 8.01 8.57
N ASN A 227 -13.31 9.02 8.78
CA ASN A 227 -13.67 10.45 8.70
C ASN A 227 -13.06 11.14 7.46
N SER A 228 -12.54 10.37 6.49
CA SER A 228 -11.89 10.88 5.29
C SER A 228 -12.14 9.92 4.12
N HIS A 229 -11.70 10.30 2.93
CA HIS A 229 -11.83 9.43 1.76
C HIS A 229 -10.51 8.70 1.50
N LEU A 230 -10.62 7.45 1.05
CA LEU A 230 -9.49 6.72 0.49
C LEU A 230 -8.78 7.56 -0.58
N PRO A 231 -7.46 7.48 -0.70
CA PRO A 231 -6.72 8.18 -1.73
C PRO A 231 -7.28 7.90 -3.13
N SER A 232 -7.41 8.94 -3.94
CA SER A 232 -7.94 8.83 -5.31
C SER A 232 -7.13 7.85 -6.19
N SER A 233 -5.83 7.72 -5.91
CA SER A 233 -4.97 6.72 -6.56
C SER A 233 -5.39 5.28 -6.24
N ARG A 234 -5.83 4.99 -5.01
CA ARG A 234 -6.32 3.66 -4.63
C ARG A 234 -7.69 3.35 -5.27
N ILE A 235 -8.56 4.35 -5.35
CA ILE A 235 -9.86 4.21 -6.02
C ILE A 235 -9.66 3.98 -7.51
N ARG A 236 -8.78 4.77 -8.15
CA ARG A 236 -8.44 4.64 -9.57
C ARG A 236 -7.84 3.27 -9.91
N LEU A 237 -6.91 2.78 -9.08
CA LEU A 237 -6.32 1.44 -9.25
C LEU A 237 -7.40 0.35 -9.30
N GLN A 238 -8.32 0.36 -8.35
CA GLN A 238 -9.39 -0.63 -8.31
C GLN A 238 -10.26 -0.55 -9.57
N LYS A 239 -10.71 0.64 -9.95
CA LYS A 239 -11.53 0.83 -11.16
C LYS A 239 -10.83 0.33 -12.43
N GLN A 240 -9.54 0.65 -12.59
CA GLN A 240 -8.76 0.20 -13.74
C GLN A 240 -8.62 -1.33 -13.78
N LEU A 241 -8.50 -1.99 -12.62
CA LEU A 241 -8.47 -3.46 -12.55
C LEU A 241 -9.85 -4.06 -12.83
N GLU A 242 -10.93 -3.50 -12.29
CA GLU A 242 -12.30 -3.90 -12.60
C GLU A 242 -12.57 -3.81 -14.11
N ASP A 243 -12.25 -2.66 -14.73
CA ASP A 243 -12.43 -2.43 -16.17
C ASP A 243 -11.57 -3.39 -17.04
N LYS A 244 -10.39 -3.79 -16.57
CA LYS A 244 -9.52 -4.75 -17.28
C LYS A 244 -10.04 -6.17 -17.17
N LEU A 245 -10.44 -6.59 -15.97
CA LEU A 245 -10.84 -7.97 -15.68
C LEU A 245 -12.24 -8.31 -16.19
N SER A 246 -13.12 -7.31 -16.37
CA SER A 246 -14.45 -7.49 -16.95
C SER A 246 -14.47 -7.63 -18.49
N LYS A 247 -13.34 -7.36 -19.17
CA LYS A 247 -13.21 -7.43 -20.63
C LYS A 247 -12.61 -8.75 -21.13
N VAL A 248 -12.23 -9.62 -20.22
CA VAL A 248 -11.63 -10.93 -20.48
C VAL A 248 -12.60 -12.04 -20.06
#